data_944bb64c7af0647e1202c87bd42037c0
#
_entry.id   944bb64c7af0647e1202c87bd42037c0
#
_cell.length_a   1.000
_cell.length_b   1.000
_cell.length_c   1.000
_cell.angle_alpha   90.00
_cell.angle_beta   90.00
_cell.angle_gamma   90.00
#
_symmetry.space_group_name_H-M   'P 1'
#
loop_
_entity.id
_entity.type
_entity.pdbx_description
1 polymer ?
#
loop_
_entity_poly.entity_id
_entity_poly.type
_entity_poly.pdbx_seq_one_letter_code
_entity_poly.pdbx_strand_id
1 'polypeptide(L)'
;LNTCRHRGMKVCRYDEGNTHEFTCPYHGWSYSTDGELVSVAGQLLGVPHYRAGYGGHLDRSQWGLIPVAQLTNYHGLVFATWDPQAPAFADYVGEFRFWLDNLASSSAGELGRIEVFRGVQKWRIRSNWKFVSENFLGDNYHGAPSHASVDAVGIGPGGGRAATRHGASDRPRSIASTSFTHLGHGGVTSVDYAWGYPSF
;
A
#
# COMPACT_ATOMS: atom_id res chain seq x y z
N LEU A 1 -12.80 0.37 8.99
CA LEU A 1 -12.83 -0.86 8.18
C LEU A 1 -13.94 -0.79 7.16
N ASN A 2 -13.63 -0.98 5.88
CA ASN A 2 -14.58 -0.93 4.78
C ASN A 2 -15.50 -2.18 4.73
N THR A 3 -16.24 -2.39 5.82
CA THR A 3 -17.09 -3.57 6.00
C THR A 3 -18.33 -3.19 6.78
N CYS A 4 -19.50 -3.29 6.14
CA CYS A 4 -20.77 -2.97 6.73
C CYS A 4 -21.05 -3.84 7.97
N ARG A 5 -21.42 -3.21 9.06
CA ARG A 5 -21.70 -3.86 10.35
C ARG A 5 -22.95 -4.75 10.33
N HIS A 6 -23.79 -4.59 9.32
CA HIS A 6 -25.00 -5.42 9.20
C HIS A 6 -24.67 -6.85 8.76
N ARG A 7 -24.05 -7.03 7.56
CA ARG A 7 -23.74 -8.36 6.99
C ARG A 7 -22.43 -8.41 6.22
N GLY A 8 -21.46 -7.58 6.57
CA GLY A 8 -20.10 -7.68 6.06
C GLY A 8 -19.86 -7.21 4.61
N MET A 9 -20.83 -6.57 3.98
CA MET A 9 -20.68 -6.06 2.62
C MET A 9 -19.67 -4.91 2.57
N LYS A 10 -18.85 -4.85 1.51
CA LYS A 10 -17.96 -3.72 1.21
C LYS A 10 -18.80 -2.45 1.01
N VAL A 11 -18.57 -1.42 1.82
CA VAL A 11 -19.36 -0.17 1.83
C VAL A 11 -18.85 0.79 0.75
N CYS A 12 -17.59 1.17 0.81
CA CYS A 12 -16.94 1.98 -0.21
C CYS A 12 -16.45 1.08 -1.35
N ARG A 13 -17.02 1.20 -2.53
CA ARG A 13 -16.76 0.30 -3.67
C ARG A 13 -15.81 0.87 -4.70
N TYR A 14 -15.65 2.16 -4.71
CA TYR A 14 -14.82 2.88 -5.66
C TYR A 14 -13.44 3.17 -5.05
N ASP A 15 -12.44 3.21 -5.88
CA ASP A 15 -11.06 3.48 -5.45
C ASP A 15 -10.82 4.99 -5.25
N GLU A 16 -11.65 5.84 -5.85
CA GLU A 16 -11.59 7.30 -5.73
C GLU A 16 -12.99 7.91 -5.82
N GLY A 17 -13.16 9.11 -5.29
CA GLY A 17 -14.41 9.86 -5.34
C GLY A 17 -14.56 10.84 -4.18
N ASN A 18 -15.66 11.58 -4.19
CA ASN A 18 -16.07 12.46 -3.11
C ASN A 18 -17.47 12.08 -2.64
N THR A 19 -17.66 11.98 -1.35
CA THR A 19 -18.96 11.69 -0.77
C THR A 19 -19.07 12.28 0.63
N HIS A 20 -20.28 12.59 1.05
CA HIS A 20 -20.59 13.02 2.42
C HIS A 20 -20.93 11.85 3.33
N GLU A 21 -21.35 10.73 2.76
CA GLU A 21 -21.65 9.49 3.49
C GLU A 21 -21.42 8.26 2.60
N PHE A 22 -21.21 7.12 3.24
CA PHE A 22 -21.05 5.83 2.60
C PHE A 22 -22.27 4.98 2.79
N THR A 23 -23.03 4.72 1.73
CA THR A 23 -24.21 3.87 1.78
C THR A 23 -23.89 2.44 1.33
N CYS A 24 -24.19 1.48 2.20
CA CYS A 24 -24.03 0.07 1.89
C CYS A 24 -24.99 -0.33 0.77
N PRO A 25 -24.49 -0.88 -0.35
CA PRO A 25 -25.34 -1.19 -1.50
C PRO A 25 -26.25 -2.41 -1.27
N TYR A 26 -26.07 -3.13 -0.17
CA TYR A 26 -26.84 -4.33 0.10
C TYR A 26 -28.19 -4.03 0.79
N HIS A 27 -28.16 -3.30 1.91
CA HIS A 27 -29.39 -2.99 2.67
C HIS A 27 -29.50 -1.51 3.05
N GLY A 28 -28.73 -0.63 2.42
CA GLY A 28 -28.85 0.81 2.59
C GLY A 28 -28.45 1.36 3.97
N TRP A 29 -27.65 0.64 4.75
CA TRP A 29 -27.06 1.24 5.94
C TRP A 29 -26.05 2.31 5.51
N SER A 30 -26.21 3.53 6.03
CA SER A 30 -25.34 4.65 5.68
C SER A 30 -24.47 5.07 6.86
N TYR A 31 -23.22 5.38 6.53
CA TYR A 31 -22.19 5.75 7.49
C TYR A 31 -21.60 7.10 7.13
N SER A 32 -21.32 7.92 8.13
CA SER A 32 -20.59 9.17 7.94
C SER A 32 -19.16 8.92 7.46
N THR A 33 -18.46 9.98 7.09
CA THR A 33 -17.02 9.92 6.75
C THR A 33 -16.17 9.50 7.94
N ASP A 34 -16.62 9.71 9.16
CA ASP A 34 -15.97 9.26 10.40
C ASP A 34 -16.34 7.82 10.77
N GLY A 35 -17.22 7.19 9.98
CA GLY A 35 -17.61 5.80 10.15
C GLY A 35 -18.80 5.57 11.11
N GLU A 36 -19.46 6.61 11.59
CA GLU A 36 -20.63 6.48 12.43
C GLU A 36 -21.86 6.01 11.63
N LEU A 37 -22.70 5.17 12.19
CA LEU A 37 -23.97 4.77 11.55
C LEU A 37 -24.97 5.93 11.62
N VAL A 38 -25.23 6.57 10.49
CA VAL A 38 -26.14 7.73 10.41
C VAL A 38 -27.58 7.35 10.07
N SER A 39 -27.77 6.33 9.23
CA SER A 39 -29.11 5.89 8.87
C SER A 39 -29.18 4.40 8.52
N VAL A 40 -30.42 3.89 8.62
CA VAL A 40 -30.77 2.52 8.24
C VAL A 40 -31.94 2.61 7.26
N ALA A 41 -31.78 2.09 6.06
CA ALA A 41 -32.76 2.27 4.98
C ALA A 41 -34.20 1.85 5.33
N GLY A 42 -34.33 0.81 6.16
CA GLY A 42 -35.63 0.35 6.61
C GLY A 42 -36.44 1.42 7.36
N GLN A 43 -35.75 2.35 8.01
CA GLN A 43 -36.40 3.47 8.69
C GLN A 43 -36.93 4.52 7.69
N LEU A 44 -36.18 4.77 6.62
CA LEU A 44 -36.51 5.77 5.59
C LEU A 44 -37.54 5.23 4.59
N LEU A 45 -37.47 3.93 4.27
CA LEU A 45 -38.31 3.30 3.25
C LEU A 45 -39.62 2.74 3.80
N GLY A 46 -39.91 2.96 5.11
CA GLY A 46 -41.13 2.49 5.72
C GLY A 46 -41.28 0.98 5.74
N VAL A 47 -40.18 0.23 5.87
CA VAL A 47 -40.23 -1.23 5.96
C VAL A 47 -41.11 -1.65 7.12
N PRO A 48 -42.17 -2.48 6.87
CA PRO A 48 -43.06 -2.93 7.90
C PRO A 48 -42.29 -3.61 9.04
N HIS A 49 -42.75 -3.36 10.27
CA HIS A 49 -42.15 -3.94 11.49
C HIS A 49 -40.67 -3.61 11.74
N TYR A 50 -40.11 -2.60 11.06
CA TYR A 50 -38.72 -2.18 11.28
C TYR A 50 -38.34 -2.03 12.76
N ARG A 51 -39.17 -1.29 13.53
CA ARG A 51 -38.94 -1.07 14.96
C ARG A 51 -38.98 -2.37 15.76
N ALA A 52 -39.95 -3.24 15.48
CA ALA A 52 -40.08 -4.52 16.17
C ALA A 52 -38.88 -5.44 15.86
N GLY A 53 -38.40 -5.44 14.63
CA GLY A 53 -37.23 -6.22 14.22
C GLY A 53 -35.95 -5.87 14.96
N TYR A 54 -35.81 -4.62 15.47
CA TYR A 54 -34.69 -4.15 16.28
C TYR A 54 -35.06 -3.97 17.77
N GLY A 55 -36.06 -4.68 18.27
CA GLY A 55 -36.46 -4.59 19.67
C GLY A 55 -37.04 -3.22 20.06
N GLY A 56 -37.55 -2.46 19.10
CA GLY A 56 -38.12 -1.12 19.30
C GLY A 56 -37.10 0.03 19.10
N HIS A 57 -35.82 -0.21 19.30
CA HIS A 57 -34.81 0.81 19.18
C HIS A 57 -33.45 0.21 18.76
N LEU A 58 -32.84 0.75 17.70
CA LEU A 58 -31.48 0.46 17.32
C LEU A 58 -30.55 1.57 17.85
N ASP A 59 -29.69 1.25 18.80
CA ASP A 59 -28.67 2.16 19.26
C ASP A 59 -27.54 2.28 18.20
N ARG A 60 -27.66 3.28 17.35
CA ARG A 60 -26.76 3.50 16.22
C ARG A 60 -25.30 3.73 16.64
N SER A 61 -25.06 4.24 17.85
CA SER A 61 -23.72 4.49 18.36
C SER A 61 -22.85 3.22 18.46
N GLN A 62 -23.49 2.06 18.58
CA GLN A 62 -22.82 0.77 18.68
C GLN A 62 -22.56 0.11 17.31
N TRP A 63 -23.05 0.69 16.21
CA TRP A 63 -23.04 0.08 14.89
C TRP A 63 -22.24 0.86 13.84
N GLY A 64 -21.38 1.76 14.26
CA GLY A 64 -20.42 2.41 13.40
C GLY A 64 -19.45 1.40 12.76
N LEU A 65 -18.77 1.82 11.68
CA LEU A 65 -17.68 1.04 11.10
C LEU A 65 -16.58 0.84 12.14
N ILE A 66 -15.94 -0.32 12.11
CA ILE A 66 -14.87 -0.64 13.07
C ILE A 66 -13.63 0.21 12.70
N PRO A 67 -13.17 1.10 13.59
CA PRO A 67 -11.94 1.84 13.36
C PRO A 67 -10.73 0.94 13.56
N VAL A 68 -9.61 1.28 12.92
CA VAL A 68 -8.30 0.73 13.30
C VAL A 68 -7.83 1.40 14.60
N ALA A 69 -6.99 0.73 15.36
CA ALA A 69 -6.52 1.26 16.65
C ALA A 69 -5.65 2.50 16.47
N GLN A 70 -4.76 2.48 15.48
CA GLN A 70 -3.91 3.62 15.14
C GLN A 70 -3.81 3.75 13.61
N LEU A 71 -3.73 4.99 13.13
CA LEU A 71 -3.58 5.31 11.71
C LEU A 71 -2.62 6.48 11.55
N THR A 72 -1.70 6.38 10.59
CA THR A 72 -0.75 7.44 10.25
C THR A 72 -0.69 7.62 8.75
N ASN A 73 -0.70 8.87 8.31
CA ASN A 73 -0.36 9.24 6.94
C ASN A 73 1.09 9.71 6.91
N TYR A 74 1.93 9.03 6.13
CA TYR A 74 3.34 9.36 5.96
C TYR A 74 3.64 9.54 4.47
N HIS A 75 3.89 10.77 4.05
CA HIS A 75 4.09 11.14 2.63
C HIS A 75 2.98 10.67 1.67
N GLY A 76 1.73 10.61 2.14
CA GLY A 76 0.60 10.11 1.35
C GLY A 76 0.38 8.59 1.44
N LEU A 77 1.32 7.85 2.01
CA LEU A 77 1.15 6.43 2.32
C LEU A 77 0.42 6.28 3.66
N VAL A 78 -0.64 5.50 3.67
CA VAL A 78 -1.47 5.29 4.87
C VAL A 78 -1.11 3.97 5.53
N PHE A 79 -0.65 4.07 6.77
CA PHE A 79 -0.30 2.94 7.63
C PHE A 79 -1.30 2.81 8.77
N ALA A 80 -1.65 1.57 9.13
CA ALA A 80 -2.60 1.31 10.20
C ALA A 80 -2.24 0.03 10.98
N THR A 81 -2.64 -0.01 12.25
CA THR A 81 -2.52 -1.20 13.10
C THR A 81 -3.80 -1.45 13.89
N TRP A 82 -4.05 -2.71 14.19
CA TRP A 82 -5.13 -3.16 15.09
C TRP A 82 -4.72 -3.14 16.54
N ASP A 83 -3.43 -3.05 16.83
CA ASP A 83 -2.90 -3.04 18.19
C ASP A 83 -2.92 -1.62 18.77
N PRO A 84 -3.75 -1.34 19.77
CA PRO A 84 -3.77 -0.03 20.43
C PRO A 84 -2.50 0.25 21.24
N GLN A 85 -1.71 -0.79 21.56
CA GLN A 85 -0.45 -0.68 22.30
C GLN A 85 0.78 -0.66 21.37
N ALA A 86 0.57 -0.73 20.05
CA ALA A 86 1.67 -0.62 19.10
C ALA A 86 2.43 0.70 19.33
N PRO A 87 3.76 0.70 19.17
CA PRO A 87 4.54 1.93 19.23
C PRO A 87 4.05 2.94 18.20
N ALA A 88 4.31 4.21 18.41
CA ALA A 88 4.06 5.24 17.43
C ALA A 88 4.75 4.88 16.10
N PHE A 89 4.12 5.24 14.97
CA PHE A 89 4.63 4.87 13.64
C PHE A 89 6.11 5.24 13.44
N ALA A 90 6.52 6.43 13.90
CA ALA A 90 7.91 6.89 13.80
C ALA A 90 8.90 5.97 14.54
N ASP A 91 8.50 5.49 15.71
CA ASP A 91 9.31 4.56 16.52
C ASP A 91 9.32 3.16 15.92
N TYR A 92 8.18 2.73 15.37
CA TYR A 92 8.06 1.43 14.70
C TYR A 92 8.94 1.35 13.45
N VAL A 93 8.92 2.35 12.59
CA VAL A 93 9.75 2.35 11.39
C VAL A 93 11.23 2.62 11.69
N GLY A 94 11.53 3.37 12.75
CA GLY A 94 12.89 3.65 13.18
C GLY A 94 13.78 4.12 12.03
N GLU A 95 14.93 3.47 11.87
CA GLU A 95 15.90 3.78 10.80
C GLU A 95 15.35 3.53 9.38
N PHE A 96 14.32 2.69 9.23
CA PHE A 96 13.69 2.44 7.94
C PHE A 96 13.00 3.70 7.38
N ARG A 97 12.77 4.72 8.21
CA ARG A 97 12.28 6.03 7.78
C ARG A 97 13.13 6.63 6.65
N PHE A 98 14.45 6.45 6.71
CA PHE A 98 15.35 6.88 5.64
C PHE A 98 14.92 6.35 4.26
N TRP A 99 14.51 5.09 4.19
CA TRP A 99 14.07 4.46 2.94
C TRP A 99 12.72 4.98 2.46
N LEU A 100 11.79 5.23 3.39
CA LEU A 100 10.50 5.84 3.06
C LEU A 100 10.66 7.28 2.59
N ASP A 101 11.54 8.04 3.22
CA ASP A 101 11.85 9.41 2.82
C ASP A 101 12.49 9.45 1.43
N ASN A 102 13.43 8.55 1.15
CA ASN A 102 14.03 8.40 -0.17
C ASN A 102 12.98 8.03 -1.23
N LEU A 103 12.11 7.07 -0.94
CA LEU A 103 11.01 6.72 -1.83
C LEU A 103 10.12 7.93 -2.14
N ALA A 104 9.76 8.69 -1.12
CA ALA A 104 8.91 9.87 -1.27
C ALA A 104 9.59 11.03 -2.00
N SER A 105 10.91 11.18 -1.85
CA SER A 105 11.71 12.25 -2.44
C SER A 105 12.38 11.88 -3.76
N SER A 106 12.32 10.61 -4.15
CA SER A 106 13.06 10.06 -5.30
C SER A 106 12.54 10.50 -6.67
N SER A 107 11.52 11.33 -6.71
CA SER A 107 11.14 11.93 -7.97
C SER A 107 12.25 12.83 -8.48
N ALA A 108 13.01 12.34 -9.43
CA ALA A 108 13.97 13.12 -10.23
C ALA A 108 13.28 14.20 -11.08
N GLY A 109 12.01 14.52 -10.79
CA GLY A 109 11.22 15.51 -11.49
C GLY A 109 11.02 16.78 -10.69
N GLU A 110 10.69 17.86 -11.36
CA GLU A 110 10.44 19.19 -10.80
C GLU A 110 9.36 19.21 -9.69
N LEU A 111 8.58 18.15 -9.53
CA LEU A 111 7.45 18.09 -8.61
C LEU A 111 7.79 17.56 -7.21
N GLY A 112 8.95 16.93 -6.98
CA GLY A 112 9.40 16.47 -5.66
C GLY A 112 8.43 15.49 -4.96
N ARG A 113 7.62 14.72 -5.70
CA ARG A 113 6.66 13.76 -5.16
C ARG A 113 6.49 12.54 -6.06
N ILE A 114 6.16 11.42 -5.44
CA ILE A 114 5.77 10.21 -6.18
C ILE A 114 4.30 10.30 -6.59
N GLU A 115 3.99 9.68 -7.72
CA GLU A 115 2.63 9.52 -8.20
C GLU A 115 2.31 8.02 -8.30
N VAL A 116 1.15 7.62 -7.78
CA VAL A 116 0.69 6.24 -7.84
C VAL A 116 -0.11 6.02 -9.11
N PHE A 117 0.42 5.19 -10.01
CA PHE A 117 -0.30 4.81 -11.22
C PHE A 117 -1.48 3.88 -10.91
N ARG A 118 -2.54 4.02 -11.70
CA ARG A 118 -3.67 3.09 -11.65
C ARG A 118 -3.25 1.71 -12.16
N GLY A 119 -3.92 0.72 -11.64
CA GLY A 119 -3.67 -0.68 -11.97
C GLY A 119 -3.00 -1.40 -10.81
N VAL A 120 -3.66 -2.45 -10.34
CA VAL A 120 -3.16 -3.28 -9.25
C VAL A 120 -2.94 -4.68 -9.78
N GLN A 121 -1.70 -5.15 -9.71
CA GLN A 121 -1.38 -6.55 -9.95
C GLN A 121 -1.44 -7.29 -8.62
N LYS A 122 -2.17 -8.41 -8.59
CA LYS A 122 -2.34 -9.23 -7.39
C LYS A 122 -1.99 -10.67 -7.71
N TRP A 123 -1.12 -11.23 -6.87
CA TRP A 123 -0.76 -12.64 -6.95
C TRP A 123 -1.10 -13.34 -5.64
N ARG A 124 -1.47 -14.59 -5.75
CA ARG A 124 -1.59 -15.48 -4.61
C ARG A 124 -0.56 -16.59 -4.74
N ILE A 125 0.47 -16.55 -3.92
CA ILE A 125 1.58 -17.50 -3.94
C ILE A 125 1.46 -18.42 -2.72
N ARG A 126 1.52 -19.73 -2.94
CA ARG A 126 1.54 -20.72 -1.85
C ARG A 126 2.98 -20.93 -1.38
N SER A 127 3.50 -19.94 -0.66
CA SER A 127 4.86 -20.01 -0.11
C SER A 127 4.92 -19.27 1.23
N ASN A 128 6.02 -19.46 1.95
CA ASN A 128 6.32 -18.60 3.08
C ASN A 128 6.59 -17.17 2.57
N TRP A 129 5.97 -16.17 3.18
CA TRP A 129 6.12 -14.76 2.80
C TRP A 129 7.57 -14.29 2.83
N LYS A 130 8.43 -14.90 3.67
CA LYS A 130 9.86 -14.55 3.78
C LYS A 130 10.62 -14.76 2.47
N PHE A 131 10.27 -15.78 1.67
CA PHE A 131 10.91 -16.00 0.37
C PHE A 131 10.69 -14.81 -0.59
N VAL A 132 9.49 -14.27 -0.60
CA VAL A 132 9.18 -13.09 -1.43
C VAL A 132 9.98 -11.88 -0.94
N SER A 133 9.99 -11.65 0.37
CA SER A 133 10.74 -10.54 0.96
C SER A 133 12.24 -10.66 0.70
N GLU A 134 12.81 -11.84 0.88
CA GLU A 134 14.23 -12.12 0.63
C GLU A 134 14.61 -11.89 -0.83
N ASN A 135 13.77 -12.35 -1.76
CA ASN A 135 14.00 -12.15 -3.18
C ASN A 135 14.08 -10.67 -3.58
N PHE A 136 13.25 -9.82 -2.97
CA PHE A 136 13.26 -8.38 -3.28
C PHE A 136 14.33 -7.59 -2.51
N LEU A 137 14.77 -8.05 -1.36
CA LEU A 137 15.65 -7.29 -0.47
C LEU A 137 17.12 -7.72 -0.53
N GLY A 138 17.41 -8.98 -0.83
CA GLY A 138 18.78 -9.50 -0.66
C GLY A 138 19.28 -10.41 -1.77
N ASP A 139 18.41 -10.95 -2.58
CA ASP A 139 18.80 -11.89 -3.63
C ASP A 139 19.08 -11.18 -4.96
N ASN A 140 20.32 -10.70 -5.11
CA ASN A 140 20.77 -10.17 -6.40
C ASN A 140 21.30 -11.27 -7.35
N TYR A 141 21.46 -12.51 -6.88
CA TYR A 141 22.02 -13.62 -7.66
C TYR A 141 21.07 -14.14 -8.73
N HIS A 142 19.76 -14.12 -8.47
CA HIS A 142 18.78 -14.61 -9.44
C HIS A 142 18.68 -13.71 -10.68
N GLY A 143 19.12 -12.46 -10.62
CA GLY A 143 19.02 -11.50 -11.73
C GLY A 143 19.63 -12.05 -13.01
N ALA A 144 20.87 -12.53 -12.94
CA ALA A 144 21.60 -13.01 -14.12
C ALA A 144 20.93 -14.23 -14.80
N PRO A 145 20.54 -15.31 -14.11
CA PRO A 145 19.89 -16.45 -14.75
C PRO A 145 18.40 -16.25 -15.01
N SER A 146 17.67 -15.66 -14.07
CA SER A 146 16.20 -15.58 -14.15
C SER A 146 15.71 -14.42 -15.01
N HIS A 147 16.47 -13.33 -15.10
CA HIS A 147 16.13 -12.16 -15.90
C HIS A 147 16.90 -12.08 -17.23
N ALA A 148 17.64 -13.11 -17.61
CA ALA A 148 18.44 -13.13 -18.83
C ALA A 148 17.64 -12.79 -20.08
N SER A 149 16.39 -13.24 -20.21
CA SER A 149 15.52 -12.91 -21.35
C SER A 149 15.14 -11.44 -21.38
N VAL A 150 14.89 -10.83 -20.23
CA VAL A 150 14.57 -9.41 -20.09
C VAL A 150 15.78 -8.55 -20.45
N ASP A 151 16.96 -8.96 -20.00
CA ASP A 151 18.22 -8.31 -20.35
C ASP A 151 18.55 -8.44 -21.86
N ALA A 152 18.24 -9.61 -22.44
CA ALA A 152 18.48 -9.84 -23.87
C ALA A 152 17.63 -8.92 -24.78
N VAL A 153 16.45 -8.52 -24.37
CA VAL A 153 15.59 -7.57 -25.11
C VAL A 153 15.82 -6.10 -24.72
N GLY A 154 16.71 -5.83 -23.77
CA GLY A 154 17.14 -4.47 -23.45
C GLY A 154 16.29 -3.71 -22.43
N ILE A 155 15.38 -4.40 -21.75
CA ILE A 155 14.50 -3.80 -20.74
C ILE A 155 14.82 -4.26 -19.30
N GLY A 156 15.91 -5.02 -19.13
CA GLY A 156 16.36 -5.46 -17.81
C GLY A 156 17.17 -4.41 -17.06
N PRO A 157 17.39 -4.60 -15.77
CA PRO A 157 18.19 -3.70 -14.94
C PRO A 157 19.64 -3.53 -15.44
N GLY A 158 20.14 -4.49 -16.21
CA GLY A 158 21.46 -4.42 -16.83
C GLY A 158 21.56 -3.56 -18.09
N GLY A 159 20.47 -2.86 -18.48
CA GLY A 159 20.48 -1.92 -19.60
C GLY A 159 20.53 -2.54 -21.01
N GLY A 160 20.34 -3.85 -21.12
CA GLY A 160 20.17 -4.57 -22.37
C GLY A 160 21.32 -4.42 -23.38
N ARG A 161 20.98 -4.47 -24.65
CA ARG A 161 21.94 -4.36 -25.77
C ARG A 161 22.75 -3.07 -25.79
N ALA A 162 22.33 -2.03 -25.12
CA ALA A 162 23.12 -0.81 -24.97
C ALA A 162 24.36 -1.05 -24.10
N ALA A 163 24.24 -1.89 -23.08
CA ALA A 163 25.37 -2.26 -22.22
C ALA A 163 26.40 -3.17 -22.93
N THR A 164 26.00 -3.90 -23.99
CA THR A 164 26.91 -4.76 -24.77
C THR A 164 27.60 -4.01 -25.89
N ARG A 165 27.17 -2.81 -26.27
CA ARG A 165 27.79 -1.98 -27.30
C ARG A 165 28.96 -1.12 -26.77
N HIS A 166 28.97 -0.85 -25.48
CA HIS A 166 30.09 -0.20 -24.83
C HIS A 166 30.94 -1.29 -24.16
N GLY A 167 32.24 -1.24 -24.39
CA GLY A 167 33.19 -2.19 -23.79
C GLY A 167 33.03 -2.24 -22.28
N ALA A 168 33.48 -3.31 -21.65
CA ALA A 168 33.33 -3.53 -20.19
C ALA A 168 33.89 -2.39 -19.32
N SER A 169 34.75 -1.53 -19.89
CA SER A 169 35.32 -0.33 -19.26
C SER A 169 34.33 0.84 -19.14
N ASP A 170 33.27 0.87 -19.99
CA ASP A 170 32.33 1.99 -20.07
C ASP A 170 30.99 1.69 -19.40
N ARG A 171 30.88 0.56 -18.66
CA ARG A 171 29.70 0.25 -17.89
C ARG A 171 29.57 1.23 -16.72
N PRO A 172 28.40 1.87 -16.56
CA PRO A 172 28.13 2.65 -15.38
C PRO A 172 28.33 1.78 -14.14
N ARG A 173 29.07 2.27 -13.17
CA ARG A 173 29.18 1.60 -11.88
C ARG A 173 27.88 1.85 -11.12
N SER A 174 27.07 0.83 -11.04
CA SER A 174 25.94 0.82 -10.12
C SER A 174 26.46 0.45 -8.72
N ILE A 175 26.19 1.29 -7.75
CA ILE A 175 26.38 0.94 -6.34
C ILE A 175 25.02 0.63 -5.76
N ALA A 176 24.82 -0.62 -5.33
CA ALA A 176 23.67 -1.05 -4.58
C ALA A 176 24.02 -1.11 -3.09
N SER A 177 23.14 -0.59 -2.26
CA SER A 177 23.23 -0.72 -0.81
C SER A 177 21.96 -1.36 -0.29
N THR A 178 22.13 -2.38 0.55
CA THR A 178 21.02 -3.05 1.24
C THR A 178 21.23 -2.87 2.72
N SER A 179 20.20 -2.49 3.44
CA SER A 179 20.22 -2.40 4.90
C SER A 179 19.01 -3.05 5.52
N PHE A 180 19.20 -3.55 6.74
CA PHE A 180 18.15 -4.13 7.55
C PHE A 180 18.17 -3.46 8.93
N THR A 181 17.00 -3.13 9.45
CA THR A 181 16.86 -2.61 10.80
C THR A 181 16.67 -3.75 11.79
N HIS A 182 16.86 -3.47 13.06
CA HIS A 182 16.62 -4.43 14.15
C HIS A 182 15.15 -4.87 14.27
N LEU A 183 14.22 -4.10 13.70
CA LEU A 183 12.78 -4.44 13.64
C LEU A 183 12.42 -5.28 12.42
N GLY A 184 13.39 -5.72 11.61
CA GLY A 184 13.18 -6.57 10.44
C GLY A 184 12.72 -5.84 9.19
N HIS A 185 12.77 -4.51 9.17
CA HIS A 185 12.56 -3.74 7.95
C HIS A 185 13.82 -3.76 7.10
N GLY A 186 13.67 -3.84 5.79
CA GLY A 186 14.78 -3.84 4.87
C GLY A 186 14.51 -2.96 3.66
N GLY A 187 15.56 -2.40 3.10
CA GLY A 187 15.52 -1.61 1.90
C GLY A 187 16.77 -1.78 1.07
N VAL A 188 16.64 -1.64 -0.23
CA VAL A 188 17.73 -1.64 -1.19
C VAL A 188 17.63 -0.41 -2.08
N THR A 189 18.75 0.23 -2.34
CA THR A 189 18.85 1.31 -3.32
C THR A 189 20.07 1.10 -4.19
N SER A 190 19.97 1.49 -5.46
CA SER A 190 21.07 1.51 -6.38
C SER A 190 21.22 2.90 -6.99
N VAL A 191 22.46 3.30 -7.23
CA VAL A 191 22.78 4.57 -7.88
C VAL A 191 23.56 4.26 -9.15
N ASP A 192 23.08 4.77 -10.27
CA ASP A 192 23.76 4.68 -11.55
C ASP A 192 24.55 5.98 -11.80
N TYR A 193 25.86 5.86 -11.76
CA TYR A 193 26.75 7.02 -11.93
C TYR A 193 26.93 7.48 -13.37
N ALA A 194 26.54 6.69 -14.37
CA ALA A 194 26.78 7.04 -15.76
C ALA A 194 25.89 8.19 -16.25
N TRP A 195 24.76 8.35 -15.65
CA TRP A 195 23.75 9.32 -16.09
C TRP A 195 23.48 10.42 -15.08
N GLY A 196 24.11 10.36 -13.92
CA GLY A 196 23.89 11.33 -12.84
C GLY A 196 22.48 11.27 -12.23
N TYR A 197 21.71 10.24 -12.54
CA TYR A 197 20.38 10.03 -11.98
C TYR A 197 20.40 8.84 -11.02
N PRO A 198 19.88 8.99 -9.81
CA PRO A 198 19.59 7.86 -8.95
C PRO A 198 18.49 7.00 -9.62
N SER A 199 18.77 5.73 -9.82
CA SER A 199 17.76 4.73 -10.19
C SER A 199 17.29 4.04 -8.91
N PHE A 200 16.01 4.08 -8.66
CA PHE A 200 15.38 3.49 -7.47
C PHE A 200 14.58 2.26 -7.85
#